data_dacb023151dc6957b3d4e19e42e184b2
#
_entry.id   dacb023151dc6957b3d4e19e42e184b2
#
_cell.length_a   1.000
_cell.length_b   1.000
_cell.length_c   1.000
_cell.angle_alpha   90.00
_cell.angle_beta   90.00
_cell.angle_gamma   90.00
#
_symmetry.space_group_name_H-M   'P 1'
#
loop_
_entity.id
_entity.type
_entity.pdbx_description
1 polymer ?
#
loop_
_entity_poly.entity_id
_entity_poly.type
_entity_poly.pdbx_seq_one_letter_code
_entity_poly.pdbx_strand_id
1 'polypeptide(L)'
;RRTLMNNHLSREEKFIDIQAAGRQETKSLEKRLLVLEIITAVAPLLGLLGTVLGLENIFGIISELGLGQAKAFSGGLAEAIRTTVFGLFIAIPTLVAYSYFDKKVDTFVLEMEEYSMHILNKLYPAKGFDKK
;
A
#
# COMPACT_ATOMS: atom_id res chain seq x y z
N ARG A 1 21.22 16.04 7.86
CA ARG A 1 22.14 17.15 8.17
C ARG A 1 22.78 17.04 9.58
N ARG A 2 22.06 16.57 10.61
CA ARG A 2 22.62 16.39 11.98
C ARG A 2 23.70 15.31 12.08
N THR A 3 23.56 14.21 11.38
CA THR A 3 24.43 13.01 11.46
C THR A 3 25.84 13.25 10.88
N LEU A 4 25.97 14.15 9.91
CA LEU A 4 27.26 14.47 9.27
C LEU A 4 28.12 15.44 10.08
N MET A 5 27.55 16.14 11.08
CA MET A 5 28.28 17.11 11.90
C MET A 5 28.96 16.49 13.12
N ASN A 6 28.70 15.23 13.45
CA ASN A 6 29.29 14.57 14.61
C ASN A 6 30.67 13.97 14.24
N ASN A 7 31.72 14.76 14.45
CA ASN A 7 33.07 14.46 13.99
C ASN A 7 33.80 13.35 14.79
N HIS A 8 33.11 12.77 15.81
CA HIS A 8 33.69 11.76 16.72
C HIS A 8 33.25 10.33 16.42
N LEU A 9 32.33 10.13 15.46
CA LEU A 9 31.82 8.80 15.13
C LEU A 9 32.70 8.11 14.08
N SER A 10 32.89 6.79 14.22
CA SER A 10 33.58 5.98 13.24
C SER A 10 32.79 5.90 11.92
N ARG A 11 33.44 5.48 10.82
CA ARG A 11 32.78 5.29 9.52
C ARG A 11 31.52 4.40 9.62
N GLU A 12 31.61 3.35 10.42
CA GLU A 12 30.55 2.36 10.61
C GLU A 12 29.36 2.94 11.38
N GLU A 13 29.61 3.72 12.42
CA GLU A 13 28.57 4.39 13.21
C GLU A 13 27.81 5.42 12.35
N LYS A 14 28.51 6.20 11.52
CA LYS A 14 27.86 7.14 10.60
C LYS A 14 27.03 6.45 9.52
N PHE A 15 27.48 5.28 9.04
CA PHE A 15 26.70 4.49 8.10
C PHE A 15 25.40 3.98 8.72
N ILE A 16 25.46 3.47 9.93
CA ILE A 16 24.30 3.00 10.69
C ILE A 16 23.30 4.14 10.93
N ASP A 17 23.79 5.32 11.33
CA ASP A 17 22.96 6.49 11.58
C ASP A 17 22.25 6.99 10.31
N ILE A 18 22.95 7.03 9.17
CA ILE A 18 22.36 7.42 7.88
C ILE A 18 21.29 6.41 7.45
N GLN A 19 21.57 5.10 7.58
CA GLN A 19 20.60 4.07 7.28
C GLN A 19 19.38 4.13 8.21
N ALA A 20 19.59 4.38 9.50
CA ALA A 20 18.50 4.50 10.47
C ALA A 20 17.59 5.69 10.12
N ALA A 21 18.17 6.85 9.77
CA ALA A 21 17.43 8.01 9.34
C ALA A 21 16.65 7.76 8.04
N GLY A 22 17.26 7.12 7.05
CA GLY A 22 16.60 6.72 5.81
C GLY A 22 15.42 5.78 6.03
N ARG A 23 15.60 4.75 6.86
CA ARG A 23 14.52 3.81 7.22
C ARG A 23 13.36 4.49 7.95
N GLN A 24 13.62 5.52 8.74
CA GLN A 24 12.57 6.25 9.45
C GLN A 24 11.69 7.05 8.48
N GLU A 25 12.29 7.70 7.49
CA GLU A 25 11.55 8.42 6.44
C GLU A 25 10.74 7.46 5.56
N THR A 26 11.34 6.35 5.14
CA THR A 26 10.66 5.29 4.37
C THR A 26 9.45 4.75 5.12
N LYS A 27 9.59 4.48 6.40
CA LYS A 27 8.50 3.99 7.25
C LYS A 27 7.32 4.95 7.36
N SER A 28 7.56 6.25 7.24
CA SER A 28 6.51 7.27 7.18
C SER A 28 5.74 7.24 5.85
N LEU A 29 6.43 6.97 4.75
CA LEU A 29 5.81 6.81 3.42
C LEU A 29 5.00 5.51 3.33
N GLU A 30 5.56 4.40 3.78
CA GLU A 30 4.89 3.08 3.83
C GLU A 30 3.58 3.12 4.61
N LYS A 31 3.54 3.83 5.75
CA LYS A 31 2.31 3.98 6.54
C LYS A 31 1.17 4.63 5.75
N ARG A 32 1.46 5.53 4.84
CA ARG A 32 0.45 6.17 3.99
C ARG A 32 -0.01 5.24 2.87
N LEU A 33 0.89 4.42 2.35
CA LEU A 33 0.57 3.39 1.36
C LEU A 33 -0.30 2.29 1.94
N LEU A 34 -0.12 1.95 3.21
CA LEU A 34 -0.95 0.96 3.90
C LEU A 34 -2.44 1.27 3.82
N VAL A 35 -2.83 2.54 3.86
CA VAL A 35 -4.25 2.94 3.72
C VAL A 35 -4.79 2.59 2.34
N LEU A 36 -4.02 2.85 1.27
CA LEU A 36 -4.41 2.48 -0.08
C LEU A 36 -4.49 0.97 -0.26
N GLU A 37 -3.53 0.23 0.31
CA GLU A 37 -3.50 -1.23 0.31
C GLU A 37 -4.76 -1.81 0.95
N ILE A 38 -5.13 -1.32 2.14
CA ILE A 38 -6.34 -1.73 2.85
C ILE A 38 -7.60 -1.45 2.01
N ILE A 39 -7.72 -0.25 1.43
CA ILE A 39 -8.88 0.11 0.59
C ILE A 39 -8.97 -0.84 -0.62
N THR A 40 -7.84 -1.13 -1.26
CA THR A 40 -7.78 -2.06 -2.41
C THR A 40 -8.29 -3.45 -2.05
N ALA A 41 -7.93 -3.94 -0.86
CA ALA A 41 -8.34 -5.25 -0.39
C ALA A 41 -9.80 -5.29 0.11
N VAL A 42 -10.23 -4.26 0.83
CA VAL A 42 -11.53 -4.25 1.52
C VAL A 42 -12.67 -3.83 0.60
N ALA A 43 -12.44 -2.90 -0.35
CA ALA A 43 -13.53 -2.40 -1.19
C ALA A 43 -14.24 -3.50 -2.01
N PRO A 44 -13.57 -4.46 -2.66
CA PRO A 44 -14.25 -5.57 -3.34
C PRO A 44 -15.03 -6.47 -2.38
N LEU A 45 -14.50 -6.69 -1.16
CA LEU A 45 -15.15 -7.50 -0.15
C LEU A 45 -16.44 -6.83 0.36
N LEU A 46 -16.45 -5.52 0.53
CA LEU A 46 -17.66 -4.76 0.84
C LEU A 46 -18.68 -4.83 -0.30
N GLY A 47 -18.22 -4.78 -1.55
CA GLY A 47 -19.09 -4.99 -2.71
C GLY A 47 -19.72 -6.39 -2.71
N LEU A 48 -18.95 -7.43 -2.41
CA LEU A 48 -19.43 -8.80 -2.28
C LEU A 48 -20.43 -8.95 -1.11
N LEU A 49 -20.10 -8.35 0.03
CA LEU A 49 -21.01 -8.33 1.18
C LEU A 49 -22.38 -7.73 0.81
N GLY A 50 -22.38 -6.65 0.03
CA GLY A 50 -23.61 -6.05 -0.47
C GLY A 50 -24.44 -6.98 -1.34
N THR A 51 -23.82 -7.82 -2.18
CA THR A 51 -24.56 -8.84 -2.96
C THR A 51 -25.16 -9.91 -2.07
N VAL A 52 -24.43 -10.38 -1.06
CA VAL A 52 -24.94 -11.40 -0.13
C VAL A 52 -26.16 -10.87 0.63
N LEU A 53 -26.09 -9.64 1.18
CA LEU A 53 -27.20 -9.01 1.87
C LEU A 53 -28.40 -8.73 0.93
N GLY A 54 -28.13 -8.33 -0.31
CA GLY A 54 -29.15 -8.14 -1.32
C GLY A 54 -29.89 -9.44 -1.67
N LEU A 55 -29.17 -10.56 -1.79
CA LEU A 55 -29.76 -11.87 -2.03
C LEU A 55 -30.57 -12.36 -0.81
N GLU A 56 -30.07 -12.15 0.41
CA GLU A 56 -30.81 -12.47 1.64
C GLU A 56 -32.17 -11.76 1.66
N ASN A 57 -32.19 -10.48 1.35
CA ASN A 57 -33.43 -9.71 1.27
C ASN A 57 -34.41 -10.25 0.21
N ILE A 58 -33.90 -10.63 -0.97
CA ILE A 58 -34.69 -11.23 -2.04
C ILE A 58 -35.34 -12.55 -1.59
N PHE A 59 -34.57 -13.42 -0.94
CA PHE A 59 -35.10 -14.68 -0.43
C PHE A 59 -36.13 -14.48 0.69
N GLY A 60 -35.98 -13.47 1.52
CA GLY A 60 -36.99 -13.05 2.50
C GLY A 60 -38.32 -12.68 1.81
N ILE A 61 -38.27 -11.86 0.78
CA ILE A 61 -39.48 -11.48 0.01
C ILE A 61 -40.15 -12.69 -0.65
N ILE A 62 -39.37 -13.60 -1.22
CA ILE A 62 -39.91 -14.82 -1.85
C ILE A 62 -40.58 -15.71 -0.81
N SER A 63 -40.00 -15.83 0.37
CA SER A 63 -40.55 -16.65 1.47
C SER A 63 -41.91 -16.13 1.94
N GLU A 64 -42.10 -14.82 1.97
CA GLU A 64 -43.34 -14.18 2.45
C GLU A 64 -44.44 -14.12 1.37
N LEU A 65 -44.05 -13.78 0.13
CA LEU A 65 -45.00 -13.43 -0.94
C LEU A 65 -45.07 -14.48 -2.05
N GLY A 66 -44.24 -15.51 -2.01
CA GLY A 66 -44.17 -16.56 -3.03
C GLY A 66 -43.47 -16.13 -4.33
N LEU A 67 -43.27 -17.09 -5.22
CA LEU A 67 -42.52 -16.93 -6.49
C LEU A 67 -43.23 -16.01 -7.53
N GLY A 68 -44.44 -15.54 -7.30
CA GLY A 68 -45.21 -14.73 -8.24
C GLY A 68 -44.66 -13.28 -8.46
N GLN A 69 -43.69 -12.86 -7.72
CA GLN A 69 -43.15 -11.48 -7.72
C GLN A 69 -41.87 -11.34 -8.57
N ALA A 70 -41.88 -11.79 -9.82
CA ALA A 70 -40.71 -11.77 -10.71
C ALA A 70 -40.08 -10.38 -10.85
N LYS A 71 -40.88 -9.29 -10.79
CA LYS A 71 -40.38 -7.92 -10.88
C LYS A 71 -39.63 -7.48 -9.61
N ALA A 72 -40.09 -7.88 -8.43
CA ALA A 72 -39.39 -7.61 -7.17
C ALA A 72 -38.06 -8.37 -7.10
N PHE A 73 -38.06 -9.63 -7.53
CA PHE A 73 -36.87 -10.47 -7.63
C PHE A 73 -35.81 -9.83 -8.54
N SER A 74 -36.17 -9.46 -9.79
CA SER A 74 -35.23 -8.88 -10.75
C SER A 74 -34.69 -7.54 -10.30
N GLY A 75 -35.51 -6.70 -9.65
CA GLY A 75 -35.09 -5.42 -9.09
C GLY A 75 -34.07 -5.57 -7.96
N GLY A 76 -34.35 -6.45 -7.00
CA GLY A 76 -33.43 -6.71 -5.89
C GLY A 76 -32.12 -7.34 -6.33
N LEU A 77 -32.14 -8.25 -7.32
CA LEU A 77 -30.94 -8.83 -7.89
C LEU A 77 -30.07 -7.78 -8.59
N ALA A 78 -30.69 -6.88 -9.37
CA ALA A 78 -29.97 -5.78 -10.00
C ALA A 78 -29.32 -4.83 -8.97
N GLU A 79 -30.00 -4.56 -7.87
CA GLU A 79 -29.46 -3.75 -6.75
C GLU A 79 -28.26 -4.45 -6.11
N ALA A 80 -28.39 -5.74 -5.79
CA ALA A 80 -27.29 -6.55 -5.23
C ALA A 80 -26.05 -6.51 -6.11
N ILE A 81 -26.19 -6.70 -7.41
CA ILE A 81 -25.06 -6.68 -8.36
C ILE A 81 -24.39 -5.29 -8.41
N ARG A 82 -25.17 -4.22 -8.33
CA ARG A 82 -24.62 -2.85 -8.32
C ARG A 82 -23.64 -2.61 -7.19
N THR A 83 -23.85 -3.19 -6.02
CA THR A 83 -22.93 -3.01 -4.89
C THR A 83 -21.55 -3.59 -5.17
N THR A 84 -21.46 -4.73 -5.85
CA THR A 84 -20.17 -5.29 -6.31
C THR A 84 -19.50 -4.39 -7.34
N VAL A 85 -20.27 -3.85 -8.29
CA VAL A 85 -19.75 -2.90 -9.29
C VAL A 85 -19.14 -1.67 -8.60
N PHE A 86 -19.79 -1.10 -7.60
CA PHE A 86 -19.24 0.02 -6.84
C PHE A 86 -17.98 -0.36 -6.05
N GLY A 87 -17.95 -1.53 -5.42
CA GLY A 87 -16.76 -2.04 -4.73
C GLY A 87 -15.55 -2.15 -5.67
N LEU A 88 -15.74 -2.70 -6.86
CA LEU A 88 -14.70 -2.82 -7.88
C LEU A 88 -14.31 -1.46 -8.47
N PHE A 89 -15.28 -0.57 -8.68
CA PHE A 89 -15.02 0.78 -9.19
C PHE A 89 -14.11 1.60 -8.28
N ILE A 90 -14.16 1.37 -6.97
CA ILE A 90 -13.25 1.98 -6.00
C ILE A 90 -11.91 1.23 -5.96
N ALA A 91 -11.94 -0.10 -5.97
CA ALA A 91 -10.75 -0.93 -5.81
C ALA A 91 -9.76 -0.77 -6.96
N ILE A 92 -10.24 -0.74 -8.21
CA ILE A 92 -9.38 -0.72 -9.39
C ILE A 92 -8.48 0.53 -9.45
N PRO A 93 -9.00 1.77 -9.38
CA PRO A 93 -8.15 2.95 -9.41
C PRO A 93 -7.24 3.05 -8.17
N THR A 94 -7.72 2.57 -7.00
CA THR A 94 -6.91 2.55 -5.78
C THR A 94 -5.74 1.58 -5.91
N LEU A 95 -5.94 0.42 -6.52
CA LEU A 95 -4.87 -0.55 -6.80
C LEU A 95 -3.81 0.02 -7.74
N VAL A 96 -4.23 0.72 -8.79
CA VAL A 96 -3.31 1.38 -9.73
C VAL A 96 -2.48 2.45 -9.01
N ALA A 97 -3.14 3.28 -8.21
CA ALA A 97 -2.45 4.30 -7.42
C ALA A 97 -1.47 3.69 -6.40
N TYR A 98 -1.91 2.68 -5.66
CA TYR A 98 -1.06 1.94 -4.72
C TYR A 98 0.18 1.39 -5.41
N SER A 99 0.01 0.63 -6.48
CA SER A 99 1.14 0.01 -7.22
C SER A 99 2.12 1.04 -7.79
N TYR A 100 1.64 2.20 -8.21
CA TYR A 100 2.49 3.28 -8.69
C TYR A 100 3.33 3.90 -7.57
N PHE A 101 2.71 4.23 -6.44
CA PHE A 101 3.41 4.85 -5.32
C PHE A 101 4.34 3.87 -4.61
N ASP A 102 3.96 2.61 -4.49
CA ASP A 102 4.79 1.54 -3.93
C ASP A 102 6.12 1.42 -4.67
N LYS A 103 6.08 1.27 -5.99
CA LYS A 103 7.29 1.26 -6.82
C LYS A 103 8.13 2.54 -6.70
N LYS A 104 7.47 3.68 -6.53
CA LYS A 104 8.17 4.95 -6.39
C LYS A 104 8.90 5.05 -5.06
N VAL A 105 8.31 4.54 -3.98
CA VAL A 105 8.94 4.45 -2.66
C VAL A 105 10.15 3.51 -2.73
N ASP A 106 10.03 2.35 -3.34
CA ASP A 106 11.15 1.40 -3.52
C ASP A 106 12.31 2.06 -4.28
N THR A 107 12.02 2.78 -5.36
CA THR A 107 13.05 3.50 -6.13
C THR A 107 13.76 4.54 -5.26
N PHE A 108 13.03 5.33 -4.48
CA PHE A 108 13.65 6.31 -3.58
C PHE A 108 14.51 5.68 -2.50
N VAL A 109 14.13 4.52 -1.98
CA VAL A 109 14.92 3.77 -1.01
C VAL A 109 16.26 3.37 -1.62
N LEU A 110 16.24 2.78 -2.82
CA LEU A 110 17.45 2.37 -3.54
C LEU A 110 18.36 3.56 -3.85
N GLU A 111 17.80 4.66 -4.33
CA GLU A 111 18.57 5.90 -4.59
C GLU A 111 19.21 6.45 -3.31
N MET A 112 18.49 6.46 -2.18
CA MET A 112 19.05 6.90 -0.90
C MET A 112 20.20 6.00 -0.43
N GLU A 113 20.09 4.69 -0.61
CA GLU A 113 21.17 3.75 -0.28
C GLU A 113 22.41 3.99 -1.15
N GLU A 114 22.23 4.16 -2.45
CA GLU A 114 23.31 4.44 -3.41
C GLU A 114 24.02 5.76 -3.08
N TYR A 115 23.26 6.83 -2.88
CA TYR A 115 23.84 8.14 -2.50
C TYR A 115 24.57 8.08 -1.16
N SER A 116 24.02 7.36 -0.19
CA SER A 116 24.65 7.17 1.12
C SER A 116 26.00 6.49 1.01
N MET A 117 26.07 5.42 0.22
CA MET A 117 27.33 4.70 -0.07
C MET A 117 28.33 5.58 -0.81
N HIS A 118 27.88 6.36 -1.78
CA HIS A 118 28.74 7.25 -2.56
C HIS A 118 29.36 8.35 -1.67
N ILE A 119 28.55 8.98 -0.81
CA ILE A 119 29.01 10.00 0.13
C ILE A 119 30.02 9.40 1.12
N LEU A 120 29.75 8.22 1.66
CA LEU A 120 30.67 7.56 2.60
C LEU A 120 32.00 7.20 1.95
N ASN A 121 31.97 6.70 0.73
CA ASN A 121 33.21 6.39 -0.02
C ASN A 121 34.02 7.63 -0.35
N LYS A 122 33.36 8.77 -0.58
CA LYS A 122 34.03 10.04 -0.86
C LYS A 122 34.63 10.68 0.39
N LEU A 123 33.94 10.58 1.53
CA LEU A 123 34.39 11.12 2.82
C LEU A 123 35.44 10.24 3.51
N TYR A 124 35.34 8.94 3.30
CA TYR A 124 36.21 7.93 3.92
C TYR A 124 36.68 6.94 2.85
N PRO A 125 37.57 7.36 1.94
CA PRO A 125 38.15 6.41 0.99
C PRO A 125 38.79 5.26 1.75
N ALA A 126 38.47 4.03 1.36
CA ALA A 126 39.11 2.84 1.93
C ALA A 126 40.62 3.03 1.79
N LYS A 127 41.36 3.11 2.90
CA LYS A 127 42.82 3.07 2.87
C LYS A 127 43.18 1.79 2.12
N GLY A 128 43.83 1.95 0.97
CA GLY A 128 44.24 0.85 0.15
C GLY A 128 44.95 -0.20 1.00
N PHE A 129 44.56 -1.45 0.83
CA PHE A 129 45.42 -2.58 1.23
C PHE A 129 46.70 -2.44 0.44
N ASP A 130 47.67 -1.77 1.05
CA ASP A 130 49.04 -1.75 0.54
C ASP A 130 49.52 -3.22 0.56
N LYS A 131 49.63 -3.80 -0.63
CA LYS A 131 50.25 -5.12 -0.81
C LYS A 131 51.71 -4.96 -0.45
N LYS A 132 52.12 -5.59 0.68
CA LYS A 132 53.48 -6.08 0.83
C LYS A 132 53.51 -7.53 0.48
#